data_30a623f7f26502c49af59e2467529123
#
_entry.id   30a623f7f26502c49af59e2467529123
#
_cell.length_a   1.000
_cell.length_b   1.000
_cell.length_c   1.000
_cell.angle_alpha   90.00
_cell.angle_beta   90.00
_cell.angle_gamma   90.00
#
_symmetry.space_group_name_H-M   'P 1'
#
loop_
_entity.id
_entity.type
_entity.pdbx_description
1 polymer ?
#
loop_
_entity_poly.entity_id
_entity_poly.type
_entity_poly.pdbx_seq_one_letter_code
_entity_poly.pdbx_strand_id
1 'polypeptide(L)'
;LLFLFPHETIAQERAIIKIDTDRVIDQINPHLYGNFSEHLGQGIYGGIYDPKSIQADEDGFRKDVIEQTKELKVSILRWPGGNFVSGYHWEDGIGDRSKRPTRIDLAWGGKESNMIGTDEFIQFARKAKVEPYFCVNLGTGSLDEARNWVEYCNVEKGTYYSDLRRKNGFEKPHKVTYWGLGNEVDGPWQMGHKSPEDYSKMAIETAKLMRWIDKDIKLIASGSSNYDADWNK
;
A
#
# COMPACT_ATOMS: atom_id res chain seq x y z
N LEU A 1 -42.56 -40.61 -36.39
CA LEU A 1 -41.67 -39.49 -36.59
C LEU A 1 -40.66 -39.49 -35.44
N LEU A 2 -39.41 -39.94 -35.72
CA LEU A 2 -38.34 -39.96 -34.75
C LEU A 2 -37.64 -38.60 -34.82
N PHE A 3 -37.69 -37.80 -33.75
CA PHE A 3 -36.91 -36.59 -33.63
C PHE A 3 -35.52 -36.96 -33.12
N LEU A 4 -34.51 -36.91 -33.99
CA LEU A 4 -33.11 -36.94 -33.65
C LEU A 4 -32.72 -35.53 -33.19
N PHE A 5 -32.50 -35.36 -31.89
CA PHE A 5 -31.84 -34.16 -31.37
C PHE A 5 -30.33 -34.29 -31.64
N PRO A 6 -29.68 -33.30 -32.23
CA PRO A 6 -28.25 -33.32 -32.34
C PRO A 6 -27.64 -33.20 -30.92
N HIS A 7 -26.93 -34.24 -30.50
CA HIS A 7 -26.05 -34.11 -29.34
C HIS A 7 -24.87 -33.24 -29.75
N GLU A 8 -24.85 -32.02 -29.25
CA GLU A 8 -23.62 -31.22 -29.29
C GLU A 8 -22.58 -31.94 -28.42
N THR A 9 -21.62 -32.58 -29.03
CA THR A 9 -20.41 -33.06 -28.37
C THR A 9 -19.59 -31.83 -28.01
N ILE A 10 -19.69 -31.38 -26.75
CA ILE A 10 -18.75 -30.41 -26.20
C ILE A 10 -17.40 -31.10 -26.21
N ALA A 11 -16.53 -30.70 -27.12
CA ALA A 11 -15.14 -31.12 -27.13
C ALA A 11 -14.49 -30.59 -25.86
N GLN A 12 -14.16 -31.49 -24.94
CA GLN A 12 -13.44 -31.13 -23.73
C GLN A 12 -12.02 -30.80 -24.13
N GLU A 13 -11.65 -29.52 -24.12
CA GLU A 13 -10.28 -29.10 -24.36
C GLU A 13 -9.39 -29.65 -23.24
N ARG A 14 -8.38 -30.42 -23.63
CA ARG A 14 -7.43 -31.03 -22.71
C ARG A 14 -6.20 -30.14 -22.63
N ALA A 15 -5.96 -29.51 -21.48
CA ALA A 15 -4.70 -28.84 -21.19
C ALA A 15 -3.74 -29.85 -20.53
N ILE A 16 -2.49 -29.89 -20.97
CA ILE A 16 -1.42 -30.69 -20.36
C ILE A 16 -0.42 -29.72 -19.75
N ILE A 17 -0.25 -29.79 -18.44
CA ILE A 17 0.81 -29.05 -17.71
C ILE A 17 1.95 -30.03 -17.45
N LYS A 18 3.13 -29.73 -17.97
CA LYS A 18 4.36 -30.49 -17.67
C LYS A 18 5.22 -29.69 -16.72
N ILE A 19 5.50 -30.26 -15.55
CA ILE A 19 6.40 -29.69 -14.55
C ILE A 19 7.70 -30.50 -14.59
N ASP A 20 8.80 -29.82 -14.86
CA ASP A 20 10.15 -30.40 -14.86
C ASP A 20 10.87 -29.91 -13.59
N THR A 21 10.95 -30.76 -12.58
CA THR A 21 11.53 -30.44 -11.28
C THR A 21 13.05 -30.34 -11.30
N ASP A 22 13.69 -30.91 -12.32
CA ASP A 22 15.16 -30.88 -12.48
C ASP A 22 15.61 -29.60 -13.22
N ARG A 23 14.67 -28.87 -13.78
CA ARG A 23 14.90 -27.61 -14.50
C ARG A 23 14.39 -26.40 -13.70
N VAL A 24 15.09 -26.03 -12.65
CA VAL A 24 14.80 -24.80 -11.89
C VAL A 24 15.25 -23.60 -12.72
N ILE A 25 14.30 -22.69 -13.02
CA ILE A 25 14.57 -21.46 -13.78
C ILE A 25 14.95 -20.32 -12.85
N ASP A 26 14.19 -20.16 -11.73
CA ASP A 26 14.40 -19.08 -10.76
C ASP A 26 13.69 -19.39 -9.45
N GLN A 27 13.97 -18.55 -8.43
CA GLN A 27 13.24 -18.56 -7.16
C GLN A 27 12.08 -17.56 -7.21
N ILE A 28 10.92 -18.00 -6.75
CA ILE A 28 9.76 -17.11 -6.61
C ILE A 28 10.05 -16.08 -5.50
N ASN A 29 10.01 -14.80 -5.86
CA ASN A 29 10.14 -13.75 -4.86
C ASN A 29 8.97 -13.86 -3.85
N PRO A 30 9.25 -13.97 -2.53
CA PRO A 30 8.20 -14.10 -1.52
C PRO A 30 7.22 -12.93 -1.50
N HIS A 31 7.60 -11.76 -1.99
CA HIS A 31 6.71 -10.60 -2.08
C HIS A 31 5.57 -10.76 -3.09
N LEU A 32 5.62 -11.80 -3.96
CA LEU A 32 4.47 -12.19 -4.77
C LEU A 32 3.25 -12.59 -3.89
N TYR A 33 3.50 -13.04 -2.66
CA TYR A 33 2.47 -13.40 -1.68
C TYR A 33 2.14 -12.23 -0.74
N GLY A 34 2.45 -11.01 -1.16
CA GLY A 34 2.08 -9.80 -0.46
C GLY A 34 0.58 -9.53 -0.48
N ASN A 35 0.15 -8.70 0.45
CA ASN A 35 -1.24 -8.25 0.55
C ASN A 35 -1.31 -6.73 0.54
N PHE A 36 -2.53 -6.25 0.53
CA PHE A 36 -2.88 -4.86 0.41
C PHE A 36 -3.93 -4.48 1.46
N SER A 37 -3.75 -3.33 2.07
CA SER A 37 -4.66 -2.78 3.06
C SER A 37 -5.02 -1.34 2.73
N GLU A 38 -6.30 -0.99 2.86
CA GLU A 38 -6.82 0.32 2.52
C GLU A 38 -7.77 0.84 3.60
N HIS A 39 -7.81 2.16 3.77
CA HIS A 39 -8.83 2.86 4.55
C HIS A 39 -10.19 2.80 3.84
N LEU A 40 -10.74 1.61 3.76
CA LEU A 40 -11.99 1.28 3.08
C LEU A 40 -12.81 0.32 3.95
N GLY A 41 -14.06 0.67 4.23
CA GLY A 41 -14.97 -0.18 5.00
C GLY A 41 -14.36 -0.55 6.36
N GLN A 42 -14.22 -1.84 6.63
CA GLN A 42 -13.60 -2.37 7.85
C GLN A 42 -12.13 -2.83 7.63
N GLY A 43 -11.48 -2.40 6.57
CA GLY A 43 -10.09 -2.81 6.28
C GLY A 43 -9.10 -2.33 7.35
N ILE A 44 -9.27 -1.10 7.83
CA ILE A 44 -8.43 -0.53 8.89
C ILE A 44 -9.21 -0.47 10.20
N TYR A 45 -10.25 0.37 10.28
CA TYR A 45 -11.07 0.51 11.49
C TYR A 45 -12.10 -0.62 11.60
N GLY A 46 -12.06 -1.37 12.70
CA GLY A 46 -12.80 -2.61 12.88
C GLY A 46 -12.12 -3.86 12.32
N GLY A 47 -11.08 -3.66 11.48
CA GLY A 47 -10.21 -4.70 10.94
C GLY A 47 -8.86 -4.74 11.67
N ILE A 48 -7.84 -4.10 11.11
CA ILE A 48 -6.49 -4.03 11.72
C ILE A 48 -6.53 -3.37 13.10
N TYR A 49 -7.32 -2.32 13.24
CA TYR A 49 -7.41 -1.51 14.45
C TYR A 49 -8.87 -1.41 14.93
N ASP A 50 -9.09 -1.92 16.14
CA ASP A 50 -10.36 -1.80 16.85
C ASP A 50 -10.12 -1.82 18.37
N PRO A 51 -9.85 -0.66 19.00
CA PRO A 51 -9.54 -0.59 20.43
C PRO A 51 -10.70 -1.00 21.35
N LYS A 52 -11.91 -1.18 20.80
CA LYS A 52 -13.08 -1.64 21.54
C LYS A 52 -13.31 -3.14 21.44
N SER A 53 -12.58 -3.81 20.56
CA SER A 53 -12.67 -5.26 20.38
C SER A 53 -12.13 -5.99 21.60
N ILE A 54 -12.75 -7.10 21.96
CA ILE A 54 -12.21 -8.05 22.96
C ILE A 54 -10.87 -8.65 22.49
N GLN A 55 -10.59 -8.60 21.20
CA GLN A 55 -9.35 -9.04 20.58
C GLN A 55 -8.28 -7.93 20.49
N ALA A 56 -8.56 -6.70 20.96
CA ALA A 56 -7.58 -5.63 20.95
C ALA A 56 -6.38 -5.95 21.86
N ASP A 57 -5.19 -5.59 21.40
CA ASP A 57 -4.03 -5.50 22.25
C ASP A 57 -3.97 -4.12 22.95
N GLU A 58 -2.89 -3.85 23.69
CA GLU A 58 -2.68 -2.59 24.43
C GLU A 58 -2.59 -1.36 23.53
N ASP A 59 -2.24 -1.53 22.25
CA ASP A 59 -2.14 -0.46 21.25
C ASP A 59 -3.43 -0.29 20.42
N GLY A 60 -4.41 -1.20 20.60
CA GLY A 60 -5.69 -1.22 19.92
C GLY A 60 -5.71 -2.04 18.63
N PHE A 61 -4.64 -2.80 18.34
CA PHE A 61 -4.62 -3.70 17.19
C PHE A 61 -5.32 -5.02 17.48
N ARG A 62 -6.00 -5.55 16.50
CA ARG A 62 -6.67 -6.84 16.56
C ARG A 62 -5.66 -7.99 16.55
N LYS A 63 -5.52 -8.71 17.67
CA LYS A 63 -4.62 -9.86 17.83
C LYS A 63 -4.94 -11.00 16.86
N ASP A 64 -6.20 -11.28 16.65
CA ASP A 64 -6.66 -12.29 15.69
C ASP A 64 -6.26 -11.94 14.25
N VAL A 65 -6.35 -10.66 13.85
CA VAL A 65 -5.90 -10.19 12.53
C VAL A 65 -4.38 -10.31 12.40
N ILE A 66 -3.62 -9.98 13.44
CA ILE A 66 -2.16 -10.16 13.47
C ILE A 66 -1.79 -11.63 13.27
N GLU A 67 -2.44 -12.54 14.01
CA GLU A 67 -2.14 -13.98 13.92
C GLU A 67 -2.53 -14.56 12.55
N GLN A 68 -3.70 -14.19 12.01
CA GLN A 68 -4.10 -14.62 10.67
C GLN A 68 -3.15 -14.10 9.59
N THR A 69 -2.66 -12.87 9.72
CA THR A 69 -1.65 -12.31 8.80
C THR A 69 -0.36 -13.13 8.81
N LYS A 70 0.07 -13.59 10.00
CA LYS A 70 1.25 -14.47 10.14
C LYS A 70 0.99 -15.86 9.56
N GLU A 71 -0.16 -16.46 9.84
CA GLU A 71 -0.54 -17.79 9.34
C GLU A 71 -0.58 -17.82 7.81
N LEU A 72 -1.11 -16.76 7.19
CA LEU A 72 -1.12 -16.59 5.74
C LEU A 72 0.28 -16.33 5.16
N LYS A 73 1.30 -16.13 6.00
CA LYS A 73 2.68 -15.83 5.59
C LYS A 73 2.74 -14.61 4.67
N VAL A 74 1.93 -13.59 4.96
CA VAL A 74 1.99 -12.33 4.23
C VAL A 74 3.41 -11.77 4.34
N SER A 75 4.07 -11.59 3.21
CA SER A 75 5.48 -11.19 3.18
C SER A 75 5.67 -9.68 3.14
N ILE A 76 4.74 -8.96 2.51
CA ILE A 76 4.74 -7.51 2.39
C ILE A 76 3.29 -7.02 2.43
N LEU A 77 3.05 -5.88 3.06
CA LEU A 77 1.73 -5.28 3.18
C LEU A 77 1.76 -3.83 2.68
N ARG A 78 1.01 -3.55 1.62
CA ARG A 78 0.86 -2.21 1.05
C ARG A 78 -0.21 -1.41 1.81
N TRP A 79 0.09 -0.14 2.10
CA TRP A 79 -0.76 0.82 2.79
C TRP A 79 -0.47 2.26 2.27
N PRO A 80 -1.35 3.27 2.36
CA PRO A 80 -2.64 3.31 3.05
C PRO A 80 -3.82 2.90 2.17
N GLY A 81 -3.58 2.54 0.95
CA GLY A 81 -4.66 2.12 0.07
C GLY A 81 -4.33 2.18 -1.39
N GLY A 82 -5.38 1.94 -2.09
CA GLY A 82 -5.88 2.18 -3.40
C GLY A 82 -6.29 3.64 -3.60
N ASN A 83 -7.59 3.88 -3.88
CA ASN A 83 -8.09 5.23 -4.14
C ASN A 83 -7.88 6.19 -2.98
N PHE A 84 -7.92 5.70 -1.76
CA PHE A 84 -7.71 6.51 -0.56
C PHE A 84 -6.39 7.28 -0.59
N VAL A 85 -5.29 6.67 -1.06
CA VAL A 85 -3.96 7.31 -1.04
C VAL A 85 -3.91 8.61 -1.81
N SER A 86 -4.70 8.74 -2.89
CA SER A 86 -4.67 9.93 -3.75
C SER A 86 -5.24 11.20 -3.10
N GLY A 87 -5.90 11.06 -1.96
CA GLY A 87 -6.38 12.16 -1.12
C GLY A 87 -5.78 12.18 0.29
N TYR A 88 -4.87 11.27 0.61
CA TYR A 88 -4.30 11.12 1.95
C TYR A 88 -3.02 11.92 2.13
N HIS A 89 -2.98 12.73 3.18
CA HIS A 89 -1.80 13.49 3.62
C HIS A 89 -1.22 12.85 4.87
N TRP A 90 -0.09 12.17 4.75
CA TRP A 90 0.51 11.36 5.80
C TRP A 90 0.85 12.14 7.07
N GLU A 91 1.12 13.45 6.96
CA GLU A 91 1.40 14.31 8.11
C GLU A 91 0.19 14.45 9.04
N ASP A 92 -1.03 14.29 8.54
CA ASP A 92 -2.25 14.27 9.36
C ASP A 92 -2.30 13.03 10.28
N GLY A 93 -1.60 11.96 9.92
CA GLY A 93 -1.60 10.68 10.62
C GLY A 93 -0.41 10.44 11.56
N ILE A 94 0.34 11.48 11.96
CA ILE A 94 1.50 11.33 12.86
C ILE A 94 1.32 12.15 14.15
N GLY A 95 2.14 11.84 15.15
CA GLY A 95 2.12 12.53 16.45
C GLY A 95 0.93 12.17 17.33
N ASP A 96 0.57 13.06 18.26
CA ASP A 96 -0.49 12.84 19.25
C ASP A 96 -1.86 12.65 18.57
N ARG A 97 -2.43 11.46 18.70
CA ARG A 97 -3.70 11.07 18.09
C ARG A 97 -4.85 12.03 18.44
N SER A 98 -4.84 12.62 19.65
CA SER A 98 -5.90 13.53 20.09
C SER A 98 -5.88 14.88 19.36
N LYS A 99 -4.79 15.17 18.65
CA LYS A 99 -4.59 16.43 17.92
C LYS A 99 -4.66 16.25 16.41
N ARG A 100 -4.78 15.01 15.93
CA ARG A 100 -4.87 14.74 14.50
C ARG A 100 -6.18 15.26 13.91
N PRO A 101 -6.14 15.86 12.72
CA PRO A 101 -7.35 16.37 12.10
C PRO A 101 -8.23 15.23 11.62
N THR A 102 -9.54 15.43 11.71
CA THR A 102 -10.50 14.59 10.99
C THR A 102 -10.73 15.20 9.61
N ARG A 103 -10.55 14.40 8.56
CA ARG A 103 -10.71 14.80 7.16
C ARG A 103 -11.96 14.16 6.54
N ILE A 104 -12.47 14.77 5.47
CA ILE A 104 -13.42 14.10 4.58
C ILE A 104 -12.63 13.07 3.75
N ASP A 105 -13.06 11.82 3.77
CA ASP A 105 -12.56 10.81 2.84
C ASP A 105 -13.20 11.01 1.48
N LEU A 106 -12.41 11.48 0.51
CA LEU A 106 -12.86 11.78 -0.83
C LEU A 106 -12.99 10.54 -1.72
N ALA A 107 -12.33 9.44 -1.34
CA ALA A 107 -12.35 8.20 -2.11
C ALA A 107 -13.62 7.39 -1.86
N TRP A 108 -13.97 7.19 -0.60
CA TRP A 108 -15.04 6.26 -0.19
C TRP A 108 -16.19 6.94 0.52
N GLY A 109 -16.07 8.24 0.78
CA GLY A 109 -17.01 9.00 1.56
C GLY A 109 -16.85 8.78 3.08
N GLY A 110 -17.40 9.66 3.87
CA GLY A 110 -17.29 9.57 5.31
C GLY A 110 -16.19 10.45 5.89
N LYS A 111 -15.68 10.07 7.05
CA LYS A 111 -14.68 10.83 7.79
C LYS A 111 -13.50 9.94 8.14
N GLU A 112 -12.30 10.37 7.77
CA GLU A 112 -11.04 9.79 8.24
C GLU A 112 -10.59 10.49 9.51
N SER A 113 -10.43 9.72 10.56
CA SER A 113 -10.04 10.20 11.89
C SER A 113 -8.54 10.29 12.11
N ASN A 114 -7.76 9.73 11.21
CA ASN A 114 -6.30 9.63 11.28
C ASN A 114 -5.77 8.93 12.56
N MET A 115 -6.57 8.06 13.18
CA MET A 115 -6.14 7.31 14.38
C MET A 115 -5.08 6.25 14.04
N ILE A 116 -5.05 5.81 12.79
CA ILE A 116 -3.99 4.96 12.22
C ILE A 116 -3.27 5.78 11.16
N GLY A 117 -1.98 5.95 11.35
CA GLY A 117 -1.09 6.61 10.40
C GLY A 117 0.23 5.86 10.27
N THR A 118 1.27 6.57 9.87
CA THR A 118 2.60 6.00 9.60
C THR A 118 3.12 5.14 10.75
N ASP A 119 3.12 5.71 11.95
CA ASP A 119 3.75 5.07 13.11
C ASP A 119 2.98 3.82 13.56
N GLU A 120 1.66 3.90 13.56
CA GLU A 120 0.80 2.79 13.94
C GLU A 120 0.85 1.66 12.91
N PHE A 121 0.86 2.00 11.61
CA PHE A 121 0.98 0.98 10.58
C PHE A 121 2.33 0.24 10.68
N ILE A 122 3.42 0.94 10.96
CA ILE A 122 4.72 0.32 11.22
C ILE A 122 4.68 -0.59 12.46
N GLN A 123 4.01 -0.19 13.52
CA GLN A 123 3.84 -1.04 14.70
C GLN A 123 3.07 -2.32 14.37
N PHE A 124 1.95 -2.20 13.64
CA PHE A 124 1.20 -3.35 13.16
C PHE A 124 2.07 -4.27 12.28
N ALA A 125 2.77 -3.72 11.30
CA ALA A 125 3.64 -4.48 10.39
C ALA A 125 4.71 -5.27 11.16
N ARG A 126 5.32 -4.67 12.18
CA ARG A 126 6.29 -5.35 13.07
C ARG A 126 5.64 -6.48 13.87
N LYS A 127 4.46 -6.24 14.46
CA LYS A 127 3.71 -7.27 15.20
C LYS A 127 3.29 -8.43 14.30
N ALA A 128 2.86 -8.13 13.08
CA ALA A 128 2.46 -9.12 12.08
C ALA A 128 3.65 -9.77 11.34
N LYS A 129 4.88 -9.24 11.50
CA LYS A 129 6.12 -9.67 10.81
C LYS A 129 6.02 -9.57 9.29
N VAL A 130 5.42 -8.51 8.81
CA VAL A 130 5.32 -8.18 7.38
C VAL A 130 6.22 -6.99 7.03
N GLU A 131 6.74 -6.98 5.80
CA GLU A 131 7.46 -5.82 5.28
C GLU A 131 6.48 -4.69 4.97
N PRO A 132 6.67 -3.46 5.47
CA PRO A 132 5.81 -2.34 5.13
C PRO A 132 6.10 -1.84 3.71
N TYR A 133 5.03 -1.60 2.95
CA TYR A 133 5.07 -0.99 1.64
C TYR A 133 4.15 0.23 1.64
N PHE A 134 4.73 1.42 1.59
CA PHE A 134 3.97 2.67 1.56
C PHE A 134 3.73 3.14 0.13
N CYS A 135 2.53 3.64 -0.13
CA CYS A 135 2.17 4.28 -1.38
C CYS A 135 2.05 5.79 -1.16
N VAL A 136 2.80 6.60 -1.94
CA VAL A 136 2.75 8.05 -1.82
C VAL A 136 1.58 8.64 -2.61
N ASN A 137 1.07 9.77 -2.12
CA ASN A 137 -0.03 10.50 -2.76
C ASN A 137 0.46 11.25 -4.01
N LEU A 138 0.23 10.69 -5.19
CA LEU A 138 0.44 11.39 -6.47
C LEU A 138 -0.87 11.96 -7.06
N GLY A 139 -1.95 11.98 -6.29
CA GLY A 139 -3.20 12.64 -6.65
C GLY A 139 -3.19 14.12 -6.26
N THR A 140 -3.40 14.39 -4.99
CA THR A 140 -3.45 15.73 -4.39
C THR A 140 -2.17 16.13 -3.67
N GLY A 141 -1.24 15.19 -3.46
CA GLY A 141 0.01 15.43 -2.76
C GLY A 141 1.07 16.15 -3.61
N SER A 142 2.17 16.51 -2.96
CA SER A 142 3.28 17.21 -3.59
C SER A 142 4.56 16.34 -3.61
N LEU A 143 5.53 16.75 -4.44
CA LEU A 143 6.86 16.13 -4.48
C LEU A 143 7.57 16.23 -3.11
N ASP A 144 7.38 17.36 -2.43
CA ASP A 144 7.96 17.58 -1.09
C ASP A 144 7.31 16.66 -0.05
N GLU A 145 6.00 16.47 -0.11
CA GLU A 145 5.29 15.56 0.79
C GLU A 145 5.83 14.12 0.67
N ALA A 146 6.05 13.64 -0.55
CA ALA A 146 6.58 12.30 -0.79
C ALA A 146 8.02 12.13 -0.23
N ARG A 147 8.95 13.07 -0.53
CA ARG A 147 10.32 13.01 -0.01
C ARG A 147 10.37 13.17 1.51
N ASN A 148 9.52 14.04 2.07
CA ASN A 148 9.43 14.29 3.51
C ASN A 148 8.99 13.02 4.26
N TRP A 149 8.13 12.22 3.64
CA TRP A 149 7.73 10.94 4.24
C TRP A 149 8.88 9.94 4.29
N VAL A 150 9.72 9.88 3.24
CA VAL A 150 10.96 9.08 3.28
C VAL A 150 11.90 9.60 4.36
N GLU A 151 12.07 10.92 4.49
CA GLU A 151 12.89 11.53 5.53
C GLU A 151 12.39 11.15 6.93
N TYR A 152 11.08 11.26 7.18
CA TYR A 152 10.44 10.86 8.44
C TYR A 152 10.74 9.40 8.76
N CYS A 153 10.58 8.51 7.78
CA CYS A 153 10.73 7.07 7.99
C CYS A 153 12.18 6.59 8.09
N ASN A 154 13.09 7.14 7.28
CA ASN A 154 14.36 6.48 7.02
C ASN A 154 15.60 7.24 7.53
N VAL A 155 15.52 8.57 7.67
CA VAL A 155 16.67 9.35 8.19
C VAL A 155 16.81 9.18 9.68
N GLU A 156 18.04 9.01 10.17
CA GLU A 156 18.29 8.70 11.57
C GLU A 156 17.93 9.86 12.49
N LYS A 157 18.55 11.03 12.30
CA LYS A 157 18.36 12.23 13.11
C LYS A 157 18.97 13.48 12.46
N GLY A 158 18.69 14.64 13.03
CA GLY A 158 19.34 15.89 12.67
C GLY A 158 18.69 16.63 11.50
N THR A 159 17.53 16.16 11.06
CA THR A 159 16.69 16.86 10.07
C THR A 159 15.28 17.03 10.63
N TYR A 160 14.51 17.95 10.03
CA TYR A 160 13.20 18.32 10.56
C TYR A 160 12.29 17.10 10.80
N TYR A 161 12.10 16.26 9.77
CA TYR A 161 11.18 15.13 9.86
C TYR A 161 11.75 13.94 10.64
N SER A 162 13.05 13.71 10.59
CA SER A 162 13.68 12.69 11.44
C SER A 162 13.57 13.02 12.93
N ASP A 163 13.75 14.29 13.28
CA ASP A 163 13.63 14.74 14.67
C ASP A 163 12.16 14.83 15.11
N LEU A 164 11.23 15.10 14.17
CA LEU A 164 9.79 15.03 14.43
C LEU A 164 9.35 13.58 14.76
N ARG A 165 9.82 12.57 14.00
CA ARG A 165 9.59 11.14 14.33
C ARG A 165 10.07 10.83 15.74
N ARG A 166 11.28 11.27 16.11
CA ARG A 166 11.86 11.04 17.43
C ARG A 166 11.04 11.71 18.52
N LYS A 167 10.59 12.95 18.29
CA LYS A 167 9.67 13.67 19.17
C LYS A 167 8.34 12.94 19.35
N ASN A 168 7.87 12.25 18.33
CA ASN A 168 6.66 11.41 18.37
C ASN A 168 6.88 10.06 19.07
N GLY A 169 8.07 9.80 19.63
CA GLY A 169 8.38 8.61 20.43
C GLY A 169 9.09 7.49 19.67
N PHE A 170 9.44 7.69 18.40
CA PHE A 170 10.11 6.69 17.56
C PHE A 170 11.57 7.07 17.34
N GLU A 171 12.42 6.75 18.31
CA GLU A 171 13.84 7.11 18.30
C GLU A 171 14.59 6.58 17.08
N LYS A 172 14.34 5.32 16.70
CA LYS A 172 14.98 4.66 15.55
C LYS A 172 14.20 4.90 14.27
N PRO A 173 14.88 4.96 13.10
CA PRO A 173 14.22 4.97 11.80
C PRO A 173 13.30 3.76 11.61
N HIS A 174 12.20 3.97 10.91
CA HIS A 174 11.28 2.89 10.52
C HIS A 174 11.88 1.98 9.47
N LYS A 175 12.81 2.49 8.63
CA LYS A 175 13.50 1.75 7.56
C LYS A 175 12.55 1.14 6.54
N VAL A 176 11.67 1.94 6.00
CA VAL A 176 10.73 1.52 4.96
C VAL A 176 11.47 1.41 3.64
N THR A 177 11.48 0.20 3.08
CA THR A 177 12.21 -0.11 1.84
C THR A 177 11.37 0.12 0.59
N TYR A 178 10.07 -0.22 0.63
CA TYR A 178 9.20 -0.26 -0.55
C TYR A 178 8.23 0.93 -0.58
N TRP A 179 8.21 1.64 -1.74
CA TRP A 179 7.42 2.84 -1.92
C TRP A 179 6.73 2.83 -3.29
N GLY A 180 5.41 2.91 -3.30
CA GLY A 180 4.60 3.04 -4.51
C GLY A 180 4.46 4.49 -4.93
N LEU A 181 4.56 4.74 -6.22
CA LEU A 181 4.39 6.05 -6.82
C LEU A 181 2.95 6.21 -7.33
N GLY A 182 2.03 6.45 -6.41
CA GLY A 182 0.61 6.62 -6.70
C GLY A 182 -0.16 5.32 -6.85
N ASN A 183 -1.46 5.44 -7.10
CA ASN A 183 -2.41 4.35 -7.29
C ASN A 183 -3.33 4.65 -8.46
N GLU A 184 -3.48 3.71 -9.40
CA GLU A 184 -4.46 3.76 -10.51
C GLU A 184 -4.57 5.13 -11.19
N VAL A 185 -3.44 5.80 -11.38
CA VAL A 185 -3.37 7.21 -11.79
C VAL A 185 -3.97 7.47 -13.19
N ASP A 186 -4.14 6.42 -13.98
CA ASP A 186 -4.80 6.39 -15.29
C ASP A 186 -6.33 6.30 -15.19
N GLY A 187 -6.88 5.98 -14.02
CA GLY A 187 -8.32 5.80 -13.83
C GLY A 187 -9.08 7.13 -13.78
N PRO A 188 -10.13 7.34 -14.58
CA PRO A 188 -10.91 8.57 -14.57
C PRO A 188 -11.66 8.82 -13.25
N TRP A 189 -11.82 7.78 -12.41
CA TRP A 189 -12.38 7.86 -11.06
C TRP A 189 -11.37 8.36 -10.02
N GLN A 190 -10.06 8.38 -10.38
CA GLN A 190 -9.01 8.65 -9.42
C GLN A 190 -8.79 10.15 -9.24
N MET A 191 -8.64 10.60 -7.99
CA MET A 191 -8.24 11.97 -7.71
C MET A 191 -6.89 12.27 -8.33
N GLY A 192 -6.82 13.38 -9.08
CA GLY A 192 -5.58 13.76 -9.76
C GLY A 192 -5.19 12.83 -10.91
N HIS A 193 -6.17 12.18 -11.55
CA HIS A 193 -6.03 11.41 -12.79
C HIS A 193 -5.07 12.06 -13.78
N LYS A 194 -4.23 11.25 -14.44
CA LYS A 194 -3.14 11.72 -15.31
C LYS A 194 -3.07 10.94 -16.60
N SER A 195 -2.62 11.63 -17.65
CA SER A 195 -2.12 10.98 -18.86
C SER A 195 -0.78 10.24 -18.57
N PRO A 196 -0.35 9.31 -19.44
CA PRO A 196 0.95 8.65 -19.31
C PRO A 196 2.12 9.65 -19.20
N GLU A 197 2.09 10.72 -20.02
CA GLU A 197 3.12 11.75 -20.03
C GLU A 197 3.19 12.54 -18.73
N ASP A 198 2.03 12.94 -18.20
CA ASP A 198 1.97 13.71 -16.95
C ASP A 198 2.35 12.85 -15.74
N TYR A 199 1.93 11.59 -15.75
CA TYR A 199 2.36 10.64 -14.72
C TYR A 199 3.86 10.39 -14.76
N SER A 200 4.42 10.14 -15.96
CA SER A 200 5.86 9.88 -16.12
C SER A 200 6.70 11.04 -15.58
N LYS A 201 6.36 12.28 -15.93
CA LYS A 201 7.05 13.47 -15.44
C LYS A 201 6.99 13.56 -13.91
N MET A 202 5.79 13.40 -13.33
CA MET A 202 5.60 13.48 -11.89
C MET A 202 6.31 12.34 -11.16
N ALA A 203 6.19 11.11 -11.66
CA ALA A 203 6.79 9.93 -11.04
C ALA A 203 8.32 10.00 -11.06
N ILE A 204 8.94 10.43 -12.17
CA ILE A 204 10.39 10.59 -12.29
C ILE A 204 10.91 11.62 -11.29
N GLU A 205 10.28 12.80 -11.19
CA GLU A 205 10.71 13.83 -10.25
C GLU A 205 10.49 13.41 -8.80
N THR A 206 9.36 12.77 -8.49
CA THR A 206 9.10 12.20 -7.18
C THR A 206 10.16 11.17 -6.80
N ALA A 207 10.42 10.21 -7.69
CA ALA A 207 11.42 9.15 -7.51
C ALA A 207 12.82 9.71 -7.26
N LYS A 208 13.20 10.74 -8.01
CA LYS A 208 14.48 11.44 -7.86
C LYS A 208 14.63 12.05 -6.46
N LEU A 209 13.63 12.82 -6.03
CA LEU A 209 13.66 13.47 -4.71
C LEU A 209 13.67 12.46 -3.56
N MET A 210 12.85 11.41 -3.65
CA MET A 210 12.82 10.36 -2.63
C MET A 210 14.17 9.63 -2.52
N ARG A 211 14.82 9.31 -3.67
CA ARG A 211 16.14 8.67 -3.69
C ARG A 211 17.28 9.58 -3.27
N TRP A 212 17.13 10.88 -3.32
CA TRP A 212 18.11 11.81 -2.75
C TRP A 212 18.09 11.80 -1.22
N ILE A 213 16.95 11.42 -0.62
CA ILE A 213 16.86 11.21 0.82
C ILE A 213 17.44 9.84 1.20
N ASP A 214 17.02 8.79 0.49
CA ASP A 214 17.48 7.42 0.73
C ASP A 214 17.62 6.67 -0.61
N LYS A 215 18.87 6.41 -1.01
CA LYS A 215 19.19 5.75 -2.29
C LYS A 215 18.82 4.28 -2.35
N ASP A 216 18.63 3.64 -1.20
CA ASP A 216 18.44 2.20 -1.09
C ASP A 216 16.96 1.78 -1.14
N ILE A 217 16.04 2.75 -1.18
CA ILE A 217 14.61 2.49 -1.34
C ILE A 217 14.28 1.89 -2.71
N LYS A 218 13.27 1.04 -2.71
CA LYS A 218 12.71 0.42 -3.93
C LYS A 218 11.40 1.10 -4.29
N LEU A 219 11.37 1.64 -5.50
CA LEU A 219 10.21 2.38 -6.00
C LEU A 219 9.42 1.52 -6.97
N ILE A 220 8.10 1.54 -6.82
CA ILE A 220 7.16 0.79 -7.63
C ILE A 220 6.26 1.79 -8.34
N ALA A 221 6.32 1.82 -9.67
CA ALA A 221 5.43 2.65 -10.48
C ALA A 221 4.01 2.09 -10.52
N SER A 222 3.02 2.96 -10.68
CA SER A 222 1.66 2.57 -11.02
C SER A 222 1.58 2.25 -12.52
N GLY A 223 1.08 1.08 -12.86
CA GLY A 223 0.71 0.73 -14.23
C GLY A 223 -0.76 1.06 -14.51
N SER A 224 -1.22 0.75 -15.73
CA SER A 224 -2.63 0.92 -16.10
C SER A 224 -3.55 0.05 -15.26
N SER A 225 -4.62 0.65 -14.77
CA SER A 225 -5.70 -0.01 -14.04
C SER A 225 -6.75 -0.67 -14.97
N ASN A 226 -6.70 -0.36 -16.28
CA ASN A 226 -7.71 -0.75 -17.28
C ASN A 226 -7.19 -1.71 -18.36
N TYR A 227 -6.10 -2.43 -18.11
CA TYR A 227 -5.44 -3.29 -19.12
C TYR A 227 -5.00 -2.52 -20.39
N ASP A 228 -4.80 -1.22 -20.29
CA ASP A 228 -4.32 -0.39 -21.39
C ASP A 228 -2.80 -0.55 -21.52
N ALA A 229 -2.39 -1.42 -22.44
CA ALA A 229 -0.99 -1.67 -22.71
C ALA A 229 -0.28 -0.43 -23.31
N ASP A 230 -1.02 0.44 -23.99
CA ASP A 230 -0.44 1.66 -24.59
C ASP A 230 -0.16 2.70 -23.51
N TRP A 231 -0.96 2.76 -22.46
CA TRP A 231 -0.70 3.64 -21.32
C TRP A 231 0.63 3.31 -20.61
N ASN A 232 1.05 2.03 -20.63
CA ASN A 232 2.27 1.56 -19.98
C ASN A 232 3.55 1.75 -20.83
N LYS A 233 3.45 2.23 -22.05
CA LYS A 233 4.58 2.47 -22.98
C LYS A 233 5.18 3.86 -22.80
#